data_554472b5b2d6f2c803491e95a4dc3dd9
#
_entry.id   554472b5b2d6f2c803491e95a4dc3dd9
#
_cell.length_a   1.000
_cell.length_b   1.000
_cell.length_c   1.000
_cell.angle_alpha   90.00
_cell.angle_beta   90.00
_cell.angle_gamma   90.00
#
_symmetry.space_group_name_H-M   'P 1'
#
loop_
_entity.id
_entity.type
_entity.pdbx_description
1 polymer ?
#
loop_
_entity_poly.entity_id
_entity_poly.type
_entity_poly.pdbx_seq_one_letter_code
_entity_poly.pdbx_strand_id
1 'polypeptide(L)'
;MKPHVEDSRRHGVLIPLVGLAVLLCGIAAVPASATDCKVAALSTLGVSNMTITSATDVPAAAPNPQYCDVKGSVATSGDGAGPNSAGFEAMFPANWNGKFIFNGVGGLAGSLNSSANSVDIALFLARGYATAITDTGHLSTDPTWQFTSPGEPNTPKIIDYFYRAVHEVTLAAKQLVRDYYHSATIAHSYFDGCSNGGKMGMLEAMRFPNDYDGIIAGSPWLDPVGTSLWSLKNAKALLDAYIPLPVFATVGAAIVKQCDAVDGVVDGLIQNPAKCAFNPDALVPETLTQKQADALKAIMKPVSDEKGNLVYPGSSVSNLGQVNSSPRGPVNQLETPAANPASARPWGHATPPGNWNLATGILLALGYYDPGVDLNNAIESNGVVKPAALKLVYDRLAADIPDDPSRYGAFFAQGGKLLIYHGYDDLIISPYSSIWFYEDLAENSGGYEKLQGHARLFMVPGMQHCVGGSGPNTFDTLSALENWVEKGVAPDAIPATHLTNNVVDRTMPLCPFPAQARYKGSGNVTDTSNWSCPQKDQSLLAVGPNGTLAGVSAPVRARGRTPARPSFKSGN
;
A
#
# COMPACT_ATOMS: atom_id res chain seq x y z
N MET A 1 14.41 27.86 74.54
CA MET A 1 14.99 29.18 74.81
C MET A 1 14.74 30.05 73.60
N LYS A 2 13.80 31.01 73.71
CA LYS A 2 13.72 32.19 72.87
C LYS A 2 14.77 33.21 73.35
N PRO A 3 15.26 34.13 72.53
CA PRO A 3 14.64 35.46 72.50
C PRO A 3 14.61 36.12 71.12
N HIS A 4 13.58 36.93 70.91
CA HIS A 4 13.45 38.38 70.76
C HIS A 4 13.92 38.95 69.42
N VAL A 5 13.02 39.36 68.55
CA VAL A 5 12.33 40.63 68.25
C VAL A 5 13.25 41.86 68.26
N GLU A 6 13.39 42.49 67.08
CA GLU A 6 13.39 43.98 67.00
C GLU A 6 12.79 44.43 65.66
N ASP A 7 11.86 45.39 65.80
CA ASP A 7 11.04 46.11 64.84
C ASP A 7 11.82 47.34 64.38
N SER A 8 11.91 47.57 63.06
CA SER A 8 12.26 48.95 62.61
C SER A 8 11.42 49.35 61.41
N ARG A 9 10.37 50.10 61.70
CA ARG A 9 9.57 50.89 60.75
C ARG A 9 10.47 51.84 59.99
N ARG A 10 10.42 51.86 58.67
CA ARG A 10 10.74 53.03 57.84
C ARG A 10 9.59 53.36 56.87
N HIS A 11 9.16 54.56 56.94
CA HIS A 11 8.15 55.20 56.11
C HIS A 11 8.68 55.34 54.68
N GLY A 12 7.95 54.80 53.70
CA GLY A 12 8.23 54.97 52.30
C GLY A 12 7.06 55.67 51.61
N VAL A 13 7.37 56.76 50.97
CA VAL A 13 6.48 57.66 50.23
C VAL A 13 5.82 56.93 49.07
N LEU A 14 4.50 56.97 49.00
CA LEU A 14 3.70 56.55 47.84
C LEU A 14 3.81 57.60 46.72
N ILE A 15 4.37 57.17 45.58
CA ILE A 15 4.27 57.84 44.29
C ILE A 15 3.19 57.12 43.48
N PRO A 16 2.16 57.77 42.96
CA PRO A 16 1.16 57.08 42.11
C PRO A 16 1.75 56.88 40.72
N LEU A 17 1.95 55.58 40.31
CA LEU A 17 2.20 55.19 38.93
C LEU A 17 0.87 55.30 38.15
N VAL A 18 0.80 56.29 37.28
CA VAL A 18 -0.24 56.40 36.24
C VAL A 18 0.07 55.29 35.20
N GLY A 19 -0.66 54.21 35.28
CA GLY A 19 -0.57 53.11 34.29
C GLY A 19 -1.18 53.53 32.96
N LEU A 20 -0.34 53.73 31.96
CA LEU A 20 -0.75 53.89 30.56
C LEU A 20 -1.21 52.51 30.03
N ALA A 21 -2.52 52.26 30.04
CA ALA A 21 -3.10 51.10 29.39
C ALA A 21 -3.00 51.26 27.87
N VAL A 22 -1.99 50.66 27.25
CA VAL A 22 -1.94 50.50 25.79
C VAL A 22 -2.99 49.45 25.42
N LEU A 23 -4.12 49.90 24.90
CA LEU A 23 -5.12 49.05 24.25
C LEU A 23 -4.48 48.48 22.97
N LEU A 24 -3.90 47.30 23.04
CA LEU A 24 -3.60 46.50 21.86
C LEU A 24 -4.94 46.03 21.27
N CYS A 25 -5.50 46.84 20.35
CA CYS A 25 -6.51 46.34 19.42
C CYS A 25 -5.85 45.23 18.59
N GLY A 26 -6.02 44.00 19.03
CA GLY A 26 -5.77 42.83 18.19
C GLY A 26 -6.71 42.91 16.98
N ILE A 27 -6.19 43.35 15.85
CA ILE A 27 -6.85 43.17 14.57
C ILE A 27 -6.88 41.65 14.38
N ALA A 28 -8.01 41.03 14.72
CA ALA A 28 -8.29 39.67 14.29
C ALA A 28 -8.22 39.72 12.74
N ALA A 29 -7.17 39.15 12.17
CA ALA A 29 -7.09 38.99 10.73
C ALA A 29 -8.32 38.16 10.33
N VAL A 30 -9.24 38.78 9.60
CA VAL A 30 -10.33 38.07 8.95
C VAL A 30 -9.61 37.03 8.06
N PRO A 31 -9.87 35.73 8.17
CA PRO A 31 -9.25 34.77 7.29
C PRO A 31 -9.57 35.20 5.85
N ALA A 32 -8.53 35.32 5.01
CA ALA A 32 -8.72 35.63 3.61
C ALA A 32 -9.65 34.56 3.04
N SER A 33 -10.71 35.01 2.35
CA SER A 33 -11.60 34.06 1.69
C SER A 33 -10.80 33.29 0.64
N ALA A 34 -11.04 31.98 0.53
CA ALA A 34 -10.42 31.17 -0.52
C ALA A 34 -10.68 31.76 -1.92
N THR A 35 -9.81 31.47 -2.87
CA THR A 35 -9.97 31.88 -4.27
C THR A 35 -11.28 31.31 -4.84
N ASP A 36 -11.95 32.05 -5.71
CA ASP A 36 -13.17 31.60 -6.39
C ASP A 36 -12.93 30.26 -7.12
N CYS A 37 -13.82 29.30 -6.92
CA CYS A 37 -13.80 28.01 -7.60
C CYS A 37 -14.22 28.12 -9.07
N LYS A 38 -13.41 28.78 -9.86
CA LYS A 38 -13.62 28.99 -11.32
C LYS A 38 -12.28 28.86 -12.04
N VAL A 39 -12.29 28.22 -13.21
CA VAL A 39 -11.09 28.04 -14.03
C VAL A 39 -10.34 29.36 -14.22
N ALA A 40 -11.05 30.44 -14.58
CA ALA A 40 -10.42 31.75 -14.81
C ALA A 40 -9.68 32.29 -13.57
N ALA A 41 -10.26 32.16 -12.36
CA ALA A 41 -9.64 32.60 -11.12
C ALA A 41 -8.44 31.72 -10.74
N LEU A 42 -8.61 30.42 -10.77
CA LEU A 42 -7.55 29.45 -10.42
C LEU A 42 -6.36 29.51 -11.39
N SER A 43 -6.59 29.75 -12.69
CA SER A 43 -5.51 29.90 -13.66
C SER A 43 -4.64 31.15 -13.43
N THR A 44 -5.16 32.18 -12.74
CA THR A 44 -4.37 33.37 -12.38
C THR A 44 -3.37 33.13 -11.24
N LEU A 45 -3.50 32.01 -10.50
CA LEU A 45 -2.56 31.62 -9.45
C LEU A 45 -1.17 31.25 -10.00
N GLY A 46 -1.07 30.94 -11.29
CA GLY A 46 0.20 30.80 -11.99
C GLY A 46 1.02 29.59 -11.55
N VAL A 47 0.38 28.48 -11.16
CA VAL A 47 1.09 27.23 -10.83
C VAL A 47 1.85 26.71 -12.04
N SER A 48 3.15 26.52 -11.89
CA SER A 48 4.03 26.08 -12.97
C SER A 48 3.61 24.72 -13.54
N ASN A 49 3.73 24.58 -14.85
CA ASN A 49 3.47 23.32 -15.59
C ASN A 49 2.01 22.78 -15.45
N MET A 50 1.10 23.54 -14.84
CA MET A 50 -0.29 23.14 -14.64
C MET A 50 -1.24 23.84 -15.60
N THR A 51 -2.17 23.07 -16.17
CA THR A 51 -3.31 23.56 -16.93
C THR A 51 -4.59 23.11 -16.25
N ILE A 52 -5.44 24.04 -15.84
CA ILE A 52 -6.74 23.76 -15.22
C ILE A 52 -7.81 23.72 -16.30
N THR A 53 -8.54 22.63 -16.42
CA THR A 53 -9.57 22.43 -17.47
C THR A 53 -10.99 22.54 -16.91
N SER A 54 -11.19 22.23 -15.63
CA SER A 54 -12.47 22.44 -14.95
C SER A 54 -12.30 22.84 -13.50
N ALA A 55 -13.26 23.59 -12.97
CA ALA A 55 -13.38 23.92 -11.57
C ALA A 55 -14.88 24.02 -11.23
N THR A 56 -15.31 23.22 -10.28
CA THR A 56 -16.72 23.08 -9.91
C THR A 56 -16.89 23.23 -8.40
N ASP A 57 -17.72 24.16 -7.98
CA ASP A 57 -18.13 24.29 -6.59
C ASP A 57 -19.18 23.21 -6.27
N VAL A 58 -18.78 22.20 -5.49
CA VAL A 58 -19.61 21.07 -5.12
C VAL A 58 -20.25 21.37 -3.76
N PRO A 59 -21.60 21.42 -3.69
CA PRO A 59 -22.29 21.73 -2.44
C PRO A 59 -22.07 20.62 -1.40
N ALA A 60 -22.18 21.01 -0.11
CA ALA A 60 -22.06 20.07 0.98
C ALA A 60 -23.11 18.94 0.88
N ALA A 61 -22.64 17.69 1.02
CA ALA A 61 -23.49 16.50 1.09
C ALA A 61 -22.86 15.53 2.10
N ALA A 62 -23.52 15.33 3.23
CA ALA A 62 -22.96 14.52 4.32
C ALA A 62 -22.46 13.14 3.82
N PRO A 63 -21.24 12.72 4.23
CA PRO A 63 -20.37 13.31 5.25
C PRO A 63 -19.47 14.46 4.74
N ASN A 64 -19.46 14.75 3.42
CA ASN A 64 -18.55 15.74 2.82
C ASN A 64 -19.01 17.18 3.05
N PRO A 65 -18.07 18.10 3.38
CA PRO A 65 -18.33 19.55 3.34
C PRO A 65 -18.52 20.02 1.89
N GLN A 66 -18.87 21.29 1.70
CA GLN A 66 -18.70 21.95 0.41
C GLN A 66 -17.22 21.95 0.03
N TYR A 67 -16.90 21.73 -1.24
CA TYR A 67 -15.52 21.75 -1.75
C TYR A 67 -15.43 22.23 -3.20
N CYS A 68 -14.28 22.74 -3.57
CA CYS A 68 -13.95 23.05 -4.96
C CYS A 68 -13.28 21.82 -5.59
N ASP A 69 -13.90 21.25 -6.62
CA ASP A 69 -13.37 20.16 -7.44
C ASP A 69 -12.64 20.73 -8.65
N VAL A 70 -11.33 20.53 -8.73
CA VAL A 70 -10.45 21.07 -9.76
C VAL A 70 -9.82 19.95 -10.56
N LYS A 71 -9.96 19.97 -11.88
CA LYS A 71 -9.35 19.01 -12.79
C LYS A 71 -8.49 19.69 -13.83
N GLY A 72 -7.47 19.00 -14.27
CA GLY A 72 -6.55 19.51 -15.28
C GLY A 72 -5.42 18.54 -15.57
N SER A 73 -4.30 19.09 -15.99
CA SER A 73 -3.09 18.32 -16.26
C SER A 73 -1.85 19.06 -15.81
N VAL A 74 -0.82 18.31 -15.47
CA VAL A 74 0.54 18.79 -15.17
C VAL A 74 1.48 18.26 -16.23
N ALA A 75 2.21 19.15 -16.89
CA ALA A 75 3.25 18.75 -17.84
C ALA A 75 4.41 18.09 -17.10
N THR A 76 4.83 16.93 -17.54
CA THR A 76 5.92 16.14 -16.97
C THR A 76 7.10 16.07 -17.94
N SER A 77 8.33 16.08 -17.42
CA SER A 77 9.55 15.98 -18.24
C SER A 77 10.74 15.54 -17.38
N GLY A 78 11.86 15.26 -18.00
CA GLY A 78 13.09 14.88 -17.28
C GLY A 78 13.31 13.37 -17.18
N ASP A 79 14.20 12.95 -16.28
CA ASP A 79 14.59 11.56 -15.99
C ASP A 79 15.06 10.76 -17.22
N GLY A 80 15.60 11.44 -18.23
CA GLY A 80 16.04 10.80 -19.47
C GLY A 80 14.89 10.33 -20.37
N ALA A 81 13.64 10.70 -20.06
CA ALA A 81 12.46 10.46 -20.86
C ALA A 81 11.97 11.76 -21.52
N GLY A 82 11.26 11.64 -22.63
CA GLY A 82 10.61 12.76 -23.29
C GLY A 82 9.50 13.39 -22.43
N PRO A 83 8.95 14.54 -22.88
CA PRO A 83 7.83 15.18 -22.22
C PRO A 83 6.55 14.34 -22.31
N ASN A 84 5.70 14.47 -21.29
CA ASN A 84 4.37 13.92 -21.25
C ASN A 84 3.45 14.85 -20.43
N SER A 85 2.25 14.43 -20.13
CA SER A 85 1.27 15.16 -19.32
C SER A 85 0.49 14.19 -18.44
N ALA A 86 0.41 14.48 -17.15
CA ALA A 86 -0.37 13.72 -16.19
C ALA A 86 -1.66 14.47 -15.86
N GLY A 87 -2.80 13.81 -16.02
CA GLY A 87 -4.08 14.29 -15.55
C GLY A 87 -4.16 14.29 -14.03
N PHE A 88 -4.84 15.27 -13.44
CA PHE A 88 -5.07 15.32 -12.00
C PHE A 88 -6.50 15.75 -11.67
N GLU A 89 -6.94 15.37 -10.48
CA GLU A 89 -8.09 15.90 -9.78
C GLU A 89 -7.65 16.32 -8.38
N ALA A 90 -8.01 17.54 -7.98
CA ALA A 90 -7.72 18.08 -6.65
C ALA A 90 -8.99 18.68 -6.05
N MET A 91 -9.23 18.42 -4.76
CA MET A 91 -10.45 18.83 -4.08
C MET A 91 -10.09 19.64 -2.84
N PHE A 92 -10.69 20.83 -2.72
CA PHE A 92 -10.39 21.83 -1.70
C PHE A 92 -11.62 22.08 -0.83
N PRO A 93 -11.71 21.46 0.39
CA PRO A 93 -12.87 21.61 1.25
C PRO A 93 -12.95 22.99 1.88
N ALA A 94 -14.19 23.51 2.05
CA ALA A 94 -14.41 24.83 2.67
C ALA A 94 -13.94 24.92 4.13
N ASN A 95 -13.88 23.78 4.83
CA ASN A 95 -13.39 23.64 6.20
C ASN A 95 -11.94 23.12 6.26
N TRP A 96 -11.09 23.54 5.35
CA TRP A 96 -9.70 23.07 5.27
C TRP A 96 -8.98 23.10 6.63
N ASN A 97 -8.37 21.95 6.98
CA ASN A 97 -7.68 21.75 8.26
C ASN A 97 -6.18 22.15 8.25
N GLY A 98 -5.71 22.78 7.16
CA GLY A 98 -4.31 23.16 6.99
C GLY A 98 -3.42 22.04 6.46
N LYS A 99 -3.97 20.86 6.13
CA LYS A 99 -3.21 19.66 5.71
C LYS A 99 -3.54 19.26 4.27
N PHE A 100 -2.63 18.47 3.70
CA PHE A 100 -2.76 17.90 2.37
C PHE A 100 -2.63 16.38 2.42
N ILE A 101 -3.42 15.68 1.62
CA ILE A 101 -3.27 14.23 1.43
C ILE A 101 -3.38 13.87 -0.06
N PHE A 102 -2.42 13.09 -0.53
CA PHE A 102 -2.46 12.52 -1.88
C PHE A 102 -2.99 11.09 -1.83
N ASN A 103 -3.91 10.77 -2.73
CA ASN A 103 -4.46 9.43 -2.83
C ASN A 103 -3.82 8.65 -3.98
N GLY A 104 -3.15 7.55 -3.66
CA GLY A 104 -2.52 6.66 -4.62
C GLY A 104 -3.52 5.80 -5.39
N VAL A 105 -3.27 5.56 -6.67
CA VAL A 105 -4.18 4.85 -7.59
C VAL A 105 -3.83 3.37 -7.71
N GLY A 106 -4.83 2.51 -7.63
CA GLY A 106 -4.65 1.06 -7.75
C GLY A 106 -4.40 0.57 -9.21
N GLY A 107 -4.00 -0.68 -9.35
CA GLY A 107 -3.84 -1.37 -10.63
C GLY A 107 -2.81 -0.72 -11.55
N LEU A 108 -3.15 -0.60 -12.82
CA LEU A 108 -2.32 0.08 -13.82
C LEU A 108 -2.66 1.57 -13.93
N ALA A 109 -3.38 2.15 -12.98
CA ALA A 109 -3.81 3.56 -13.00
C ALA A 109 -4.60 3.94 -14.28
N GLY A 110 -4.32 5.10 -14.88
CA GLY A 110 -4.94 5.52 -16.15
C GLY A 110 -6.34 6.10 -16.01
N SER A 111 -6.77 6.45 -14.79
CA SER A 111 -8.06 7.05 -14.50
C SER A 111 -8.02 7.83 -13.19
N LEU A 112 -8.70 8.97 -13.16
CA LEU A 112 -8.92 9.75 -11.94
C LEU A 112 -10.08 9.19 -11.12
N ASN A 113 -10.93 8.39 -11.74
CA ASN A 113 -12.16 7.87 -11.14
C ASN A 113 -11.99 6.41 -10.73
N SER A 114 -11.21 6.16 -9.67
CA SER A 114 -11.08 4.83 -9.09
C SER A 114 -12.13 4.62 -8.00
N SER A 115 -12.98 3.61 -8.16
CA SER A 115 -13.99 3.26 -7.14
C SER A 115 -13.38 2.84 -5.80
N ALA A 116 -12.16 2.34 -5.81
CA ALA A 116 -11.42 2.03 -4.58
C ALA A 116 -10.97 3.29 -3.83
N ASN A 117 -10.68 4.38 -4.56
CA ASN A 117 -10.19 5.62 -3.98
C ASN A 117 -11.32 6.58 -3.57
N SER A 118 -12.51 6.44 -4.14
CA SER A 118 -13.64 7.34 -3.85
C SER A 118 -14.07 7.29 -2.38
N VAL A 119 -13.92 6.16 -1.72
CA VAL A 119 -14.24 6.01 -0.28
C VAL A 119 -13.22 6.76 0.57
N ASP A 120 -11.94 6.63 0.27
CA ASP A 120 -10.86 7.30 1.01
C ASP A 120 -10.90 8.81 0.81
N ILE A 121 -11.13 9.29 -0.43
CA ILE A 121 -11.28 10.72 -0.73
C ILE A 121 -12.44 11.32 0.06
N ALA A 122 -13.59 10.65 0.16
CA ALA A 122 -14.72 11.13 0.96
C ALA A 122 -14.35 11.26 2.44
N LEU A 123 -13.60 10.30 2.99
CA LEU A 123 -13.08 10.35 4.36
C LEU A 123 -12.15 11.56 4.56
N PHE A 124 -11.24 11.81 3.62
CA PHE A 124 -10.28 12.92 3.69
C PHE A 124 -10.99 14.26 3.63
N LEU A 125 -11.93 14.42 2.71
CA LEU A 125 -12.75 15.64 2.61
C LEU A 125 -13.56 15.89 3.88
N ALA A 126 -14.19 14.84 4.44
CA ALA A 126 -14.94 14.95 5.69
C ALA A 126 -14.06 15.39 6.86
N ARG A 127 -12.77 15.04 6.86
CA ARG A 127 -11.76 15.49 7.84
C ARG A 127 -11.13 16.84 7.51
N GLY A 128 -11.54 17.49 6.42
CA GLY A 128 -11.06 18.80 6.01
C GLY A 128 -9.71 18.81 5.29
N TYR A 129 -9.24 17.70 4.77
CA TYR A 129 -8.02 17.66 3.95
C TYR A 129 -8.24 18.23 2.56
N ALA A 130 -7.29 19.04 2.08
CA ALA A 130 -7.12 19.22 0.65
C ALA A 130 -6.53 17.95 0.06
N THR A 131 -7.11 17.44 -1.05
CA THR A 131 -6.72 16.15 -1.63
C THR A 131 -6.26 16.31 -3.06
N ALA A 132 -5.45 15.35 -3.54
CA ALA A 132 -5.13 15.20 -4.96
C ALA A 132 -4.98 13.73 -5.35
N ILE A 133 -5.20 13.46 -6.64
CA ILE A 133 -5.04 12.16 -7.31
C ILE A 133 -4.55 12.40 -8.74
N THR A 134 -3.86 11.44 -9.36
CA THR A 134 -3.40 11.50 -10.76
C THR A 134 -3.74 10.25 -11.55
N ASP A 135 -3.94 10.40 -12.87
CA ASP A 135 -4.03 9.27 -13.81
C ASP A 135 -2.66 8.64 -14.12
N THR A 136 -1.59 9.20 -13.58
CA THR A 136 -0.21 8.76 -13.81
C THR A 136 0.30 8.93 -15.25
N GLY A 137 -0.19 9.93 -15.95
CA GLY A 137 0.31 10.34 -17.26
C GLY A 137 -0.16 9.48 -18.43
N HIS A 138 -1.23 8.71 -18.26
CA HIS A 138 -1.86 7.95 -19.33
C HIS A 138 -3.34 7.70 -19.06
N LEU A 139 -4.07 7.30 -20.09
CA LEU A 139 -5.43 6.80 -19.94
C LEU A 139 -5.45 5.27 -20.03
N SER A 140 -6.24 4.61 -19.22
CA SER A 140 -6.43 3.15 -19.25
C SER A 140 -6.95 2.63 -20.59
N THR A 141 -7.56 3.51 -21.38
CA THR A 141 -8.06 3.20 -22.73
C THR A 141 -7.01 3.40 -23.83
N ASP A 142 -5.84 3.94 -23.52
CA ASP A 142 -4.74 4.10 -24.47
C ASP A 142 -3.96 2.78 -24.63
N PRO A 143 -4.08 2.07 -25.77
CA PRO A 143 -3.41 0.80 -25.95
C PRO A 143 -1.89 0.94 -26.13
N THR A 144 -1.38 2.16 -26.29
CA THR A 144 0.03 2.45 -26.57
C THR A 144 0.78 3.02 -25.37
N TRP A 145 0.16 3.06 -24.19
CA TRP A 145 0.79 3.74 -23.06
C TRP A 145 2.05 3.00 -22.52
N GLN A 146 2.11 1.68 -22.69
CA GLN A 146 3.25 0.88 -22.26
C GLN A 146 4.32 0.73 -23.36
N PHE A 147 3.88 0.58 -24.60
CA PHE A 147 4.77 0.44 -25.76
C PHE A 147 4.08 0.99 -27.02
N THR A 148 4.84 1.59 -27.91
CA THR A 148 4.34 2.18 -29.16
C THR A 148 4.24 1.16 -30.29
N SER A 149 5.12 0.15 -30.26
CA SER A 149 5.14 -1.03 -31.12
C SER A 149 5.89 -2.17 -30.40
N PRO A 150 5.75 -3.43 -30.80
CA PRO A 150 6.47 -4.53 -30.19
C PRO A 150 7.97 -4.27 -30.05
N GLY A 151 8.48 -4.33 -28.83
CA GLY A 151 9.87 -4.04 -28.46
C GLY A 151 10.20 -2.57 -28.19
N GLU A 152 9.30 -1.62 -28.51
CA GLU A 152 9.55 -0.18 -28.38
C GLU A 152 8.78 0.42 -27.20
N PRO A 153 9.42 0.64 -26.03
CA PRO A 153 8.75 1.17 -24.85
C PRO A 153 8.27 2.62 -25.04
N ASN A 154 7.11 2.93 -24.50
CA ASN A 154 6.65 4.31 -24.36
C ASN A 154 7.24 4.92 -23.07
N THR A 155 8.53 5.18 -23.10
CA THR A 155 9.32 5.57 -21.91
C THR A 155 8.73 6.75 -21.14
N PRO A 156 8.23 7.86 -21.77
CA PRO A 156 7.66 8.96 -21.02
C PRO A 156 6.48 8.55 -20.15
N LYS A 157 5.55 7.74 -20.69
CA LYS A 157 4.38 7.27 -19.95
C LYS A 157 4.70 6.20 -18.92
N ILE A 158 5.67 5.33 -19.21
CA ILE A 158 6.15 4.33 -18.26
C ILE A 158 6.77 4.99 -17.03
N ILE A 159 7.62 6.00 -17.20
CA ILE A 159 8.26 6.73 -16.10
C ILE A 159 7.22 7.52 -15.29
N ASP A 160 6.26 8.14 -15.95
CA ASP A 160 5.13 8.80 -15.27
C ASP A 160 4.33 7.81 -14.43
N TYR A 161 3.99 6.64 -14.99
CA TYR A 161 3.26 5.59 -14.27
C TYR A 161 4.01 5.11 -13.02
N PHE A 162 5.33 4.96 -13.11
CA PHE A 162 6.08 4.46 -11.97
C PHE A 162 6.22 5.49 -10.85
N TYR A 163 6.59 6.75 -11.16
CA TYR A 163 6.89 7.73 -10.11
C TYR A 163 6.75 9.21 -10.50
N ARG A 164 7.15 9.63 -11.75
CA ARG A 164 7.31 11.04 -12.08
C ARG A 164 5.99 11.82 -12.00
N ALA A 165 4.90 11.24 -12.49
CA ALA A 165 3.61 11.91 -12.46
C ALA A 165 3.10 12.16 -11.02
N VAL A 166 3.30 11.22 -10.10
CA VAL A 166 2.90 11.41 -8.69
C VAL A 166 3.67 12.57 -8.08
N HIS A 167 4.99 12.61 -8.24
CA HIS A 167 5.84 13.69 -7.75
C HIS A 167 5.45 15.07 -8.33
N GLU A 168 5.39 15.19 -9.65
CA GLU A 168 5.09 16.47 -10.32
C GLU A 168 3.69 16.98 -9.97
N VAL A 169 2.70 16.10 -9.93
CA VAL A 169 1.34 16.47 -9.50
C VAL A 169 1.32 16.85 -8.02
N THR A 170 2.09 16.18 -7.17
CA THR A 170 2.21 16.52 -5.75
C THR A 170 2.73 17.95 -5.56
N LEU A 171 3.82 18.30 -6.23
CA LEU A 171 4.41 19.64 -6.13
C LEU A 171 3.42 20.72 -6.61
N ALA A 172 2.81 20.50 -7.77
CA ALA A 172 1.86 21.41 -8.38
C ALA A 172 0.57 21.55 -7.53
N ALA A 173 0.03 20.43 -7.04
CA ALA A 173 -1.16 20.45 -6.16
C ALA A 173 -0.89 21.18 -4.84
N LYS A 174 0.25 20.95 -4.20
CA LYS A 174 0.63 21.65 -2.97
C LYS A 174 0.78 23.16 -3.19
N GLN A 175 1.33 23.58 -4.33
CA GLN A 175 1.36 24.98 -4.69
C GLN A 175 -0.06 25.53 -4.84
N LEU A 176 -0.90 24.86 -5.63
CA LEU A 176 -2.29 25.26 -5.84
C LEU A 176 -3.08 25.34 -4.53
N VAL A 177 -2.89 24.41 -3.59
CA VAL A 177 -3.51 24.44 -2.25
C VAL A 177 -3.12 25.71 -1.48
N ARG A 178 -1.82 26.03 -1.42
CA ARG A 178 -1.35 27.26 -0.72
C ARG A 178 -1.96 28.51 -1.34
N ASP A 179 -1.94 28.59 -2.65
CA ASP A 179 -2.40 29.79 -3.37
C ASP A 179 -3.93 29.92 -3.30
N TYR A 180 -4.66 28.81 -3.36
CA TYR A 180 -6.12 28.76 -3.22
C TYR A 180 -6.59 29.26 -1.85
N TYR A 181 -5.96 28.79 -0.77
CA TYR A 181 -6.32 29.20 0.60
C TYR A 181 -5.57 30.44 1.10
N HIS A 182 -4.75 31.06 0.25
CA HIS A 182 -3.88 32.18 0.63
C HIS A 182 -3.02 31.87 1.86
N SER A 183 -2.51 30.66 1.96
CA SER A 183 -1.69 30.16 3.06
C SER A 183 -0.23 30.06 2.65
N ALA A 184 0.67 30.56 3.50
CA ALA A 184 2.11 30.44 3.24
C ALA A 184 2.61 28.98 3.34
N THR A 185 1.91 28.12 4.10
CA THR A 185 2.36 26.76 4.42
C THR A 185 1.20 25.76 4.39
N ILE A 186 1.54 24.50 4.16
CA ILE A 186 0.75 23.32 4.49
C ILE A 186 1.34 22.75 5.78
N ALA A 187 0.52 22.56 6.81
CA ALA A 187 0.99 22.13 8.13
C ALA A 187 1.62 20.73 8.07
N HIS A 188 0.93 19.80 7.42
CA HIS A 188 1.41 18.43 7.19
C HIS A 188 0.91 17.91 5.85
N SER A 189 1.74 17.06 5.24
CA SER A 189 1.45 16.41 3.97
C SER A 189 1.51 14.89 4.13
N TYR A 190 0.45 14.22 3.71
CA TYR A 190 0.31 12.77 3.80
C TYR A 190 0.11 12.13 2.44
N PHE A 191 0.44 10.86 2.34
CA PHE A 191 0.12 10.00 1.21
C PHE A 191 -0.63 8.77 1.73
N ASP A 192 -1.71 8.38 1.05
CA ASP A 192 -2.41 7.12 1.33
C ASP A 192 -2.67 6.37 0.03
N GLY A 193 -2.34 5.10 0.01
CA GLY A 193 -2.60 4.25 -1.13
C GLY A 193 -2.42 2.77 -0.85
N CYS A 194 -3.19 1.96 -1.56
CA CYS A 194 -3.09 0.51 -1.49
C CYS A 194 -2.70 -0.10 -2.83
N SER A 195 -2.07 -1.28 -2.83
CA SER A 195 -1.67 -1.98 -4.06
C SER A 195 -0.61 -1.18 -4.86
N ASN A 196 -0.91 -0.85 -6.11
CA ASN A 196 -0.09 0.09 -6.88
C ASN A 196 -0.02 1.48 -6.20
N GLY A 197 -1.12 1.94 -5.56
CA GLY A 197 -1.09 3.16 -4.75
C GLY A 197 -0.11 3.05 -3.58
N GLY A 198 -0.05 1.90 -2.92
CA GLY A 198 0.98 1.61 -1.92
C GLY A 198 2.40 1.62 -2.51
N LYS A 199 2.59 1.07 -3.72
CA LYS A 199 3.87 1.19 -4.47
C LYS A 199 4.24 2.65 -4.71
N MET A 200 3.27 3.47 -5.12
CA MET A 200 3.50 4.92 -5.34
C MET A 200 4.02 5.59 -4.07
N GLY A 201 3.36 5.40 -2.93
CA GLY A 201 3.82 5.95 -1.65
C GLY A 201 5.22 5.47 -1.25
N MET A 202 5.52 4.20 -1.49
CA MET A 202 6.86 3.65 -1.25
C MET A 202 7.92 4.29 -2.17
N LEU A 203 7.58 4.56 -3.44
CA LEU A 203 8.47 5.26 -4.37
C LEU A 203 8.66 6.72 -3.99
N GLU A 204 7.63 7.41 -3.48
CA GLU A 204 7.74 8.75 -2.93
C GLU A 204 8.73 8.79 -1.76
N ALA A 205 8.59 7.90 -0.77
CA ALA A 205 9.54 7.80 0.35
C ALA A 205 10.98 7.54 -0.11
N MET A 206 11.15 6.73 -1.15
CA MET A 206 12.45 6.32 -1.66
C MET A 206 13.15 7.37 -2.53
N ARG A 207 12.38 8.11 -3.37
CA ARG A 207 12.90 9.01 -4.40
C ARG A 207 12.76 10.49 -4.04
N PHE A 208 11.66 10.85 -3.37
CA PHE A 208 11.26 12.22 -3.09
C PHE A 208 10.99 12.42 -1.59
N PRO A 209 12.01 12.24 -0.75
CA PRO A 209 11.85 12.15 0.71
C PRO A 209 11.25 13.41 1.36
N ASN A 210 11.19 14.54 0.65
CA ASN A 210 10.64 15.81 1.14
C ASN A 210 9.15 16.01 0.83
N ASP A 211 8.53 15.11 0.07
CA ASP A 211 7.17 15.35 -0.41
C ASP A 211 6.11 15.09 0.65
N TYR A 212 6.38 14.21 1.60
CA TYR A 212 5.40 13.82 2.62
C TYR A 212 6.03 13.65 4.00
N ASP A 213 5.26 14.03 5.03
CA ASP A 213 5.63 13.80 6.44
C ASP A 213 5.26 12.39 6.88
N GLY A 214 4.22 11.80 6.26
CA GLY A 214 3.75 10.47 6.56
C GLY A 214 3.14 9.76 5.36
N ILE A 215 3.38 8.46 5.25
CA ILE A 215 2.91 7.61 4.14
C ILE A 215 2.23 6.38 4.70
N ILE A 216 1.01 6.10 4.21
CA ILE A 216 0.28 4.85 4.40
C ILE A 216 0.42 4.02 3.12
N ALA A 217 1.00 2.83 3.24
CA ALA A 217 1.18 1.90 2.13
C ALA A 217 0.48 0.57 2.44
N GLY A 218 -0.75 0.43 1.94
CA GLY A 218 -1.54 -0.80 2.09
C GLY A 218 -1.18 -1.83 1.03
N SER A 219 -1.00 -3.11 1.42
CA SER A 219 -0.70 -4.21 0.50
C SER A 219 0.20 -3.77 -0.66
N PRO A 220 1.36 -3.09 -0.39
CA PRO A 220 2.12 -2.38 -1.41
C PRO A 220 2.68 -3.34 -2.46
N TRP A 221 2.57 -2.94 -3.72
CA TRP A 221 3.11 -3.72 -4.83
C TRP A 221 4.62 -3.48 -4.99
N LEU A 222 5.40 -4.01 -4.06
CA LEU A 222 6.84 -3.76 -3.92
C LEU A 222 7.67 -4.30 -5.08
N ASP A 223 7.32 -5.47 -5.58
CA ASP A 223 8.00 -6.14 -6.68
C ASP A 223 7.01 -6.58 -7.77
N PRO A 224 6.73 -5.73 -8.75
CA PRO A 224 5.85 -6.06 -9.88
C PRO A 224 6.32 -7.26 -10.71
N VAL A 225 7.62 -7.45 -10.84
CA VAL A 225 8.19 -8.57 -11.59
C VAL A 225 7.98 -9.88 -10.85
N GLY A 226 8.40 -9.95 -9.59
CA GLY A 226 8.25 -11.14 -8.76
C GLY A 226 6.79 -11.53 -8.57
N THR A 227 5.90 -10.54 -8.31
CA THR A 227 4.45 -10.75 -8.23
C THR A 227 3.90 -11.37 -9.52
N SER A 228 4.33 -10.87 -10.68
CA SER A 228 3.86 -11.38 -11.97
C SER A 228 4.35 -12.79 -12.26
N LEU A 229 5.59 -13.10 -11.90
CA LEU A 229 6.14 -14.47 -12.02
C LEU A 229 5.42 -15.43 -11.07
N TRP A 230 5.13 -15.01 -9.84
CA TRP A 230 4.33 -15.78 -8.90
C TRP A 230 2.90 -16.02 -9.42
N SER A 231 2.26 -15.00 -9.99
CA SER A 231 0.93 -15.11 -10.60
C SER A 231 0.95 -16.05 -11.81
N LEU A 232 1.97 -15.98 -12.66
CA LEU A 232 2.16 -16.88 -13.79
C LEU A 232 2.34 -18.34 -13.32
N LYS A 233 3.14 -18.57 -12.28
CA LYS A 233 3.31 -19.90 -11.67
C LYS A 233 1.99 -20.44 -11.16
N ASN A 234 1.21 -19.64 -10.42
CA ASN A 234 -0.09 -20.06 -9.87
C ASN A 234 -1.06 -20.42 -11.00
N ALA A 235 -1.12 -19.59 -12.02
CA ALA A 235 -1.94 -19.86 -13.19
C ALA A 235 -1.52 -21.16 -13.88
N LYS A 236 -0.23 -21.37 -14.14
CA LYS A 236 0.28 -22.61 -14.76
C LYS A 236 0.01 -23.86 -13.92
N ALA A 237 0.08 -23.76 -12.59
CA ALA A 237 -0.24 -24.89 -11.70
C ALA A 237 -1.70 -25.35 -11.84
N LEU A 238 -2.61 -24.45 -12.19
CA LEU A 238 -4.03 -24.73 -12.37
C LEU A 238 -4.41 -25.14 -13.79
N LEU A 239 -3.48 -25.12 -14.74
CA LEU A 239 -3.78 -25.33 -16.16
C LEU A 239 -4.51 -26.67 -16.43
N ASP A 240 -4.06 -27.75 -15.79
CA ASP A 240 -4.65 -29.09 -15.90
C ASP A 240 -5.34 -29.55 -14.60
N ALA A 241 -5.59 -28.64 -13.68
CA ALA A 241 -6.05 -28.91 -12.32
C ALA A 241 -7.12 -27.90 -11.86
N TYR A 242 -8.15 -27.72 -12.66
CA TYR A 242 -9.27 -26.86 -12.30
C TYR A 242 -9.87 -27.23 -10.94
N ILE A 243 -9.99 -26.26 -10.05
CA ILE A 243 -10.57 -26.40 -8.72
C ILE A 243 -11.83 -25.53 -8.65
N PRO A 244 -13.04 -26.13 -8.60
CA PRO A 244 -14.27 -25.36 -8.50
C PRO A 244 -14.43 -24.70 -7.14
N LEU A 245 -15.15 -23.58 -7.09
CA LEU A 245 -15.36 -22.79 -5.87
C LEU A 245 -15.86 -23.60 -4.66
N PRO A 246 -16.82 -24.54 -4.79
CA PRO A 246 -17.22 -25.37 -3.65
C PRO A 246 -16.08 -26.24 -3.09
N VAL A 247 -15.13 -26.64 -3.93
CA VAL A 247 -13.95 -27.39 -3.51
C VAL A 247 -12.97 -26.47 -2.76
N PHE A 248 -12.74 -25.25 -3.23
CA PHE A 248 -11.98 -24.25 -2.47
C PHE A 248 -12.60 -24.00 -1.10
N ALA A 249 -13.95 -23.90 -0.99
CA ALA A 249 -14.65 -23.78 0.27
C ALA A 249 -14.31 -24.91 1.23
N THR A 250 -14.30 -26.16 0.73
CA THR A 250 -13.99 -27.35 1.54
C THR A 250 -12.51 -27.35 1.96
N VAL A 251 -11.60 -26.97 1.06
CA VAL A 251 -10.17 -26.80 1.38
C VAL A 251 -9.99 -25.76 2.48
N GLY A 252 -10.65 -24.61 2.37
CA GLY A 252 -10.59 -23.57 3.37
C GLY A 252 -11.11 -23.99 4.74
N ALA A 253 -12.23 -24.69 4.77
CA ALA A 253 -12.76 -25.24 6.03
C ALA A 253 -11.77 -26.24 6.67
N ALA A 254 -11.09 -27.05 5.86
CA ALA A 254 -10.07 -27.97 6.34
C ALA A 254 -8.84 -27.23 6.90
N ILE A 255 -8.41 -26.15 6.25
CA ILE A 255 -7.30 -25.30 6.71
C ILE A 255 -7.65 -24.65 8.05
N VAL A 256 -8.81 -24.02 8.17
CA VAL A 256 -9.26 -23.40 9.42
C VAL A 256 -9.36 -24.46 10.52
N LYS A 257 -10.00 -25.60 10.25
CA LYS A 257 -10.11 -26.69 11.23
C LYS A 257 -8.75 -27.16 11.74
N GLN A 258 -7.73 -27.18 10.92
CA GLN A 258 -6.39 -27.62 11.30
C GLN A 258 -5.59 -26.55 12.01
N CYS A 259 -5.74 -25.28 11.63
CA CYS A 259 -4.78 -24.23 11.95
C CYS A 259 -5.32 -23.10 12.84
N ASP A 260 -6.62 -23.01 13.05
CA ASP A 260 -7.25 -21.97 13.87
C ASP A 260 -6.65 -21.93 15.29
N ALA A 261 -6.51 -23.08 15.93
CA ALA A 261 -5.95 -23.18 17.28
C ALA A 261 -4.42 -22.95 17.40
N VAL A 262 -3.70 -22.75 16.29
CA VAL A 262 -2.21 -22.64 16.31
C VAL A 262 -1.74 -21.36 16.99
N ASP A 263 -2.53 -20.31 17.00
CA ASP A 263 -2.22 -19.07 17.69
C ASP A 263 -2.72 -19.04 19.18
N GLY A 264 -3.37 -20.13 19.62
CA GLY A 264 -3.87 -20.31 20.97
C GLY A 264 -5.35 -19.93 21.15
N VAL A 265 -6.06 -19.62 20.07
CA VAL A 265 -7.48 -19.25 20.06
C VAL A 265 -8.22 -20.06 18.99
N VAL A 266 -9.48 -20.35 19.23
CA VAL A 266 -10.38 -20.96 18.23
C VAL A 266 -11.46 -19.93 17.92
N ASP A 267 -11.25 -19.13 16.89
CA ASP A 267 -12.11 -18.00 16.54
C ASP A 267 -12.38 -17.84 15.04
N GLY A 268 -11.92 -18.80 14.24
CA GLY A 268 -12.08 -18.83 12.78
C GLY A 268 -11.02 -17.99 12.03
N LEU A 269 -10.01 -17.44 12.72
CA LEU A 269 -8.92 -16.70 12.10
C LEU A 269 -7.57 -17.38 12.33
N ILE A 270 -6.70 -17.30 11.34
CA ILE A 270 -5.33 -17.78 11.42
C ILE A 270 -4.41 -16.55 11.45
N GLN A 271 -3.95 -16.15 12.64
CA GLN A 271 -3.13 -14.96 12.81
C GLN A 271 -1.69 -15.15 12.30
N ASN A 272 -1.21 -16.38 12.23
CA ASN A 272 0.12 -16.72 11.73
C ASN A 272 0.05 -17.90 10.74
N PRO A 273 -0.38 -17.65 9.50
CA PRO A 273 -0.54 -18.71 8.50
C PRO A 273 0.75 -19.48 8.20
N ALA A 274 1.90 -18.87 8.41
CA ALA A 274 3.19 -19.53 8.18
C ALA A 274 3.44 -20.69 9.16
N LYS A 275 2.81 -20.70 10.32
CA LYS A 275 2.86 -21.85 11.26
C LYS A 275 1.87 -22.97 10.95
N CYS A 276 0.99 -22.76 9.98
CA CYS A 276 0.00 -23.76 9.57
C CYS A 276 0.63 -24.79 8.63
N ALA A 277 0.88 -25.99 9.13
CA ALA A 277 1.47 -27.08 8.35
C ALA A 277 0.41 -27.86 7.56
N PHE A 278 -0.42 -27.17 6.77
CA PHE A 278 -1.45 -27.81 5.96
C PHE A 278 -0.84 -28.53 4.75
N ASN A 279 -1.26 -29.79 4.55
CA ASN A 279 -0.91 -30.59 3.37
C ASN A 279 -2.16 -30.95 2.57
N PRO A 280 -2.33 -30.44 1.33
CA PRO A 280 -3.46 -30.78 0.46
C PRO A 280 -3.65 -32.29 0.18
N ASP A 281 -2.58 -33.09 0.26
CA ASP A 281 -2.69 -34.54 0.05
C ASP A 281 -3.61 -35.22 1.07
N ALA A 282 -3.81 -34.62 2.24
CA ALA A 282 -4.75 -35.13 3.25
C ALA A 282 -6.22 -35.08 2.80
N LEU A 283 -6.52 -34.38 1.72
CA LEU A 283 -7.87 -34.26 1.15
C LEU A 283 -8.07 -35.14 -0.12
N VAL A 284 -7.08 -35.95 -0.48
CA VAL A 284 -7.16 -36.89 -1.61
C VAL A 284 -7.58 -38.28 -1.11
N PRO A 285 -8.51 -38.98 -1.74
CA PRO A 285 -9.25 -38.62 -2.98
C PRO A 285 -10.62 -37.94 -2.70
N GLU A 286 -11.04 -37.80 -1.45
CA GLU A 286 -12.43 -37.43 -1.07
C GLU A 286 -12.85 -36.04 -1.56
N THR A 287 -11.93 -35.08 -1.53
CA THR A 287 -12.20 -33.67 -1.91
C THR A 287 -11.41 -33.24 -3.13
N LEU A 288 -10.14 -33.66 -3.20
CA LEU A 288 -9.21 -33.26 -4.24
C LEU A 288 -8.77 -34.47 -5.07
N THR A 289 -8.57 -34.26 -6.35
CA THR A 289 -7.71 -35.17 -7.16
C THR A 289 -6.25 -34.90 -6.80
N GLN A 290 -5.35 -35.88 -7.07
CA GLN A 290 -3.92 -35.66 -6.85
C GLN A 290 -3.38 -34.45 -7.63
N LYS A 291 -3.83 -34.22 -8.87
CA LYS A 291 -3.45 -33.05 -9.66
C LYS A 291 -3.85 -31.73 -8.98
N GLN A 292 -5.03 -31.67 -8.39
CA GLN A 292 -5.49 -30.48 -7.65
C GLN A 292 -4.68 -30.26 -6.37
N ALA A 293 -4.37 -31.31 -5.63
CA ALA A 293 -3.50 -31.24 -4.45
C ALA A 293 -2.09 -30.75 -4.83
N ASP A 294 -1.53 -31.27 -5.93
CA ASP A 294 -0.22 -30.85 -6.44
C ASP A 294 -0.23 -29.38 -6.89
N ALA A 295 -1.31 -28.93 -7.52
CA ALA A 295 -1.49 -27.51 -7.87
C ALA A 295 -1.52 -26.60 -6.65
N LEU A 296 -2.26 -26.95 -5.59
CA LEU A 296 -2.29 -26.19 -4.35
C LEU A 296 -0.91 -26.14 -3.67
N LYS A 297 -0.19 -27.27 -3.65
CA LYS A 297 1.20 -27.29 -3.16
C LYS A 297 2.12 -26.37 -3.98
N ALA A 298 1.97 -26.35 -5.31
CA ALA A 298 2.74 -25.46 -6.18
C ALA A 298 2.40 -23.98 -5.93
N ILE A 299 1.13 -23.64 -5.70
CA ILE A 299 0.68 -22.27 -5.39
C ILE A 299 1.30 -21.77 -4.09
N MET A 300 1.36 -22.58 -3.05
CA MET A 300 1.97 -22.25 -1.76
C MET A 300 3.49 -22.07 -1.84
N LYS A 301 4.17 -22.73 -2.79
CA LYS A 301 5.63 -22.64 -2.93
C LYS A 301 6.08 -21.27 -3.45
N PRO A 302 7.29 -20.80 -3.08
CA PRO A 302 7.89 -19.60 -3.65
C PRO A 302 8.22 -19.77 -5.13
N VAL A 303 8.53 -18.66 -5.77
CA VAL A 303 9.24 -18.61 -7.05
C VAL A 303 10.73 -18.60 -6.76
N SER A 304 11.50 -19.42 -7.48
CA SER A 304 12.96 -19.50 -7.35
C SER A 304 13.66 -19.44 -8.71
N ASP A 305 14.95 -19.14 -8.71
CA ASP A 305 15.81 -19.30 -9.89
C ASP A 305 16.32 -20.77 -10.01
N GLU A 306 17.06 -21.05 -11.08
CA GLU A 306 17.64 -22.39 -11.33
C GLU A 306 18.66 -22.83 -10.27
N LYS A 307 19.19 -21.91 -9.47
CA LYS A 307 20.12 -22.20 -8.37
C LYS A 307 19.39 -22.41 -7.05
N GLY A 308 18.05 -22.28 -7.04
CA GLY A 308 17.22 -22.39 -5.85
C GLY A 308 17.17 -21.10 -5.01
N ASN A 309 17.73 -19.97 -5.50
CA ASN A 309 17.58 -18.69 -4.81
C ASN A 309 16.12 -18.22 -4.94
N LEU A 310 15.58 -17.67 -3.84
CA LEU A 310 14.21 -17.17 -3.84
C LEU A 310 14.11 -15.87 -4.64
N VAL A 311 13.13 -15.84 -5.55
CA VAL A 311 12.78 -14.67 -6.37
C VAL A 311 11.59 -13.95 -5.75
N TYR A 312 10.54 -14.69 -5.38
CA TYR A 312 9.33 -14.14 -4.80
C TYR A 312 8.68 -15.15 -3.85
N PRO A 313 8.06 -14.71 -2.73
CA PRO A 313 7.43 -15.62 -1.77
C PRO A 313 6.22 -16.34 -2.35
N GLY A 314 5.86 -17.46 -1.75
CA GLY A 314 4.65 -18.22 -2.08
C GLY A 314 3.37 -17.57 -1.53
N SER A 315 2.26 -18.24 -1.75
CA SER A 315 0.96 -17.84 -1.19
C SER A 315 0.86 -18.18 0.29
N SER A 316 0.12 -17.37 1.03
CA SER A 316 -0.33 -17.73 2.37
C SER A 316 -1.30 -18.92 2.30
N VAL A 317 -1.21 -19.86 3.24
CA VAL A 317 -2.14 -20.97 3.29
C VAL A 317 -3.56 -20.53 3.62
N SER A 318 -3.72 -19.49 4.44
CA SER A 318 -5.03 -18.99 4.87
C SER A 318 -5.83 -18.38 3.73
N ASN A 319 -5.18 -17.83 2.70
CA ASN A 319 -5.89 -17.24 1.58
C ASN A 319 -6.60 -18.27 0.68
N LEU A 320 -6.16 -19.54 0.69
CA LEU A 320 -6.82 -20.61 -0.05
C LEU A 320 -8.22 -20.96 0.51
N GLY A 321 -8.52 -20.49 1.73
CA GLY A 321 -9.78 -20.72 2.40
C GLY A 321 -10.83 -19.62 2.23
N GLN A 322 -10.48 -18.50 1.65
CA GLN A 322 -11.34 -17.33 1.54
C GLN A 322 -12.30 -17.45 0.37
N VAL A 323 -13.41 -18.13 0.60
CA VAL A 323 -14.49 -18.33 -0.36
C VAL A 323 -15.54 -17.23 -0.19
N ASN A 324 -15.27 -16.05 -0.66
CA ASN A 324 -16.33 -15.05 -0.79
C ASN A 324 -16.37 -14.51 -2.23
N SER A 325 -17.50 -13.91 -2.59
CA SER A 325 -17.76 -13.33 -3.90
C SER A 325 -16.94 -12.05 -4.18
N SER A 326 -15.97 -11.73 -3.34
CA SER A 326 -15.09 -10.59 -3.58
C SER A 326 -14.27 -10.79 -4.85
N PRO A 327 -14.15 -9.78 -5.73
CA PRO A 327 -13.27 -9.83 -6.90
C PRO A 327 -11.78 -10.03 -6.53
N ARG A 328 -11.45 -10.01 -5.25
CA ARG A 328 -10.11 -10.14 -4.68
C ARG A 328 -9.85 -11.51 -4.04
N GLY A 329 -10.85 -12.37 -4.00
CA GLY A 329 -10.75 -13.73 -3.47
C GLY A 329 -10.42 -14.79 -4.52
N PRO A 330 -10.36 -16.08 -4.12
CA PRO A 330 -10.02 -17.23 -4.98
C PRO A 330 -10.84 -17.29 -6.25
N VAL A 331 -12.12 -16.93 -6.21
CA VAL A 331 -13.03 -16.95 -7.37
C VAL A 331 -12.47 -16.23 -8.58
N ASN A 332 -11.84 -15.08 -8.36
CA ASN A 332 -11.33 -14.28 -9.47
C ASN A 332 -9.82 -14.46 -9.71
N GLN A 333 -9.08 -14.96 -8.72
CA GLN A 333 -7.63 -15.08 -8.82
C GLN A 333 -7.16 -16.48 -9.19
N LEU A 334 -7.80 -17.52 -8.69
CA LEU A 334 -7.39 -18.92 -8.87
C LEU A 334 -8.44 -19.78 -9.60
N GLU A 335 -9.73 -19.47 -9.46
CA GLU A 335 -10.77 -20.22 -10.14
C GLU A 335 -10.83 -19.84 -11.62
N THR A 336 -10.92 -20.84 -12.47
CA THR A 336 -11.30 -20.67 -13.87
C THR A 336 -12.74 -21.15 -14.04
N PRO A 337 -13.61 -20.45 -14.79
CA PRO A 337 -14.90 -21.00 -15.19
C PRO A 337 -14.73 -22.35 -15.90
N ALA A 338 -15.76 -23.18 -15.85
CA ALA A 338 -15.77 -24.51 -16.49
C ALA A 338 -15.23 -24.47 -17.93
N ALA A 339 -14.47 -25.45 -18.29
CA ALA A 339 -13.74 -25.54 -19.54
C ALA A 339 -14.58 -25.15 -20.77
N ASN A 340 -14.14 -24.12 -21.47
CA ASN A 340 -14.55 -23.89 -22.85
C ASN A 340 -13.32 -24.11 -23.73
N PRO A 341 -13.26 -25.17 -24.54
CA PRO A 341 -12.05 -25.60 -25.24
C PRO A 341 -11.56 -24.64 -26.34
N ALA A 342 -12.22 -23.52 -26.56
CA ALA A 342 -12.08 -22.86 -27.85
C ALA A 342 -11.15 -21.66 -27.92
N SER A 343 -10.65 -21.01 -26.83
CA SER A 343 -10.25 -19.64 -27.13
C SER A 343 -9.03 -19.01 -26.48
N ALA A 344 -8.50 -19.49 -25.37
CA ALA A 344 -7.38 -18.78 -24.76
C ALA A 344 -6.16 -19.70 -24.57
N ARG A 345 -5.17 -19.57 -25.40
CA ARG A 345 -3.87 -20.23 -25.18
C ARG A 345 -3.10 -19.55 -24.05
N PRO A 346 -2.53 -20.25 -23.08
CA PRO A 346 -2.46 -21.73 -22.95
C PRO A 346 -3.70 -22.34 -22.28
N TRP A 347 -4.64 -21.54 -21.80
CA TRP A 347 -5.87 -21.96 -21.14
C TRP A 347 -6.84 -22.50 -22.18
N GLY A 348 -7.21 -23.71 -22.14
CA GLY A 348 -8.34 -24.23 -22.92
C GLY A 348 -9.71 -23.72 -22.42
N HIS A 349 -9.76 -22.56 -21.77
CA HIS A 349 -10.92 -21.97 -21.11
C HIS A 349 -11.22 -20.58 -21.67
N ALA A 350 -12.49 -20.18 -21.69
CA ALA A 350 -12.91 -18.86 -22.19
C ALA A 350 -12.41 -17.69 -21.35
N THR A 351 -12.19 -17.91 -20.05
CA THR A 351 -11.72 -16.88 -19.11
C THR A 351 -10.61 -17.46 -18.24
N PRO A 352 -9.37 -17.00 -18.39
CA PRO A 352 -8.27 -17.41 -17.53
C PRO A 352 -8.46 -16.87 -16.11
N PRO A 353 -7.80 -17.44 -15.08
CA PRO A 353 -7.81 -16.90 -13.73
C PRO A 353 -7.18 -15.51 -13.69
N GLY A 354 -7.56 -14.69 -12.70
CA GLY A 354 -7.02 -13.34 -12.53
C GLY A 354 -5.50 -13.30 -12.44
N ASN A 355 -4.88 -14.31 -11.85
CA ASN A 355 -3.41 -14.44 -11.81
C ASN A 355 -2.79 -14.49 -13.23
N TRP A 356 -3.43 -15.12 -14.20
CA TRP A 356 -2.95 -15.07 -15.58
C TRP A 356 -3.00 -13.66 -16.16
N ASN A 357 -4.12 -12.96 -15.95
CA ASN A 357 -4.29 -11.60 -16.46
C ASN A 357 -3.30 -10.63 -15.79
N LEU A 358 -3.05 -10.78 -14.50
CA LEU A 358 -2.05 -9.98 -13.79
C LEU A 358 -0.63 -10.22 -14.34
N ALA A 359 -0.25 -11.49 -14.54
CA ALA A 359 1.04 -11.85 -15.09
C ALA A 359 1.24 -11.30 -16.51
N THR A 360 0.25 -11.49 -17.40
CA THR A 360 0.33 -11.04 -18.79
C THR A 360 0.34 -9.52 -18.90
N GLY A 361 -0.50 -8.83 -18.13
CA GLY A 361 -0.57 -7.36 -18.14
C GLY A 361 0.74 -6.68 -17.76
N ILE A 362 1.55 -7.30 -16.91
CA ILE A 362 2.83 -6.74 -16.48
C ILE A 362 4.00 -7.26 -17.32
N LEU A 363 4.13 -8.58 -17.45
CA LEU A 363 5.29 -9.15 -18.13
C LEU A 363 5.30 -8.80 -19.62
N LEU A 364 4.18 -8.95 -20.32
CA LEU A 364 4.12 -8.64 -21.75
C LEU A 364 4.22 -7.13 -22.01
N ALA A 365 3.53 -6.33 -21.21
CA ALA A 365 3.38 -4.90 -21.48
C ALA A 365 4.54 -4.05 -20.94
N LEU A 366 4.98 -4.29 -19.70
CA LEU A 366 6.04 -3.50 -19.05
C LEU A 366 7.39 -4.23 -19.01
N GLY A 367 7.38 -5.56 -19.06
CA GLY A 367 8.59 -6.36 -19.04
C GLY A 367 9.18 -6.59 -20.43
N TYR A 368 8.39 -7.16 -21.33
CA TYR A 368 8.83 -7.49 -22.69
C TYR A 368 8.55 -6.37 -23.72
N TYR A 369 7.55 -5.52 -23.48
CA TYR A 369 7.00 -4.55 -24.44
C TYR A 369 6.47 -5.24 -25.70
N ASP A 370 6.03 -6.48 -25.58
CA ASP A 370 5.57 -7.31 -26.70
C ASP A 370 4.47 -8.27 -26.27
N PRO A 371 3.23 -8.07 -26.74
CA PRO A 371 2.11 -8.97 -26.42
C PRO A 371 2.23 -10.35 -27.09
N GLY A 372 3.13 -10.50 -28.08
CA GLY A 372 3.35 -11.76 -28.80
C GLY A 372 4.29 -12.76 -28.11
N VAL A 373 4.90 -12.38 -26.99
CA VAL A 373 5.83 -13.27 -26.26
C VAL A 373 5.08 -14.43 -25.61
N ASP A 374 5.55 -15.65 -25.82
CA ASP A 374 5.03 -16.84 -25.14
C ASP A 374 5.57 -16.94 -23.70
N LEU A 375 4.77 -16.52 -22.74
CA LEU A 375 5.10 -16.58 -21.30
C LEU A 375 5.21 -18.00 -20.75
N ASN A 376 4.74 -19.03 -21.46
CA ASN A 376 4.92 -20.41 -21.02
C ASN A 376 6.40 -20.79 -20.89
N ASN A 377 7.26 -20.09 -21.62
CA ASN A 377 8.70 -20.29 -21.59
C ASN A 377 9.42 -19.42 -20.54
N ALA A 378 8.73 -18.55 -19.82
CA ALA A 378 9.35 -17.68 -18.82
C ALA A 378 9.58 -18.37 -17.47
N ILE A 379 8.69 -19.29 -17.09
CA ILE A 379 8.73 -20.03 -15.81
C ILE A 379 8.33 -21.48 -16.01
N GLU A 380 8.95 -22.40 -15.26
CA GLU A 380 8.54 -23.79 -15.20
C GLU A 380 7.29 -23.96 -14.30
N SER A 381 6.55 -25.05 -14.47
CA SER A 381 5.35 -25.33 -13.66
C SER A 381 5.65 -25.53 -12.17
N ASN A 382 6.88 -25.91 -11.83
CA ASN A 382 7.36 -26.06 -10.45
C ASN A 382 7.77 -24.71 -9.81
N GLY A 383 7.65 -23.57 -10.52
CA GLY A 383 7.97 -22.24 -10.03
C GLY A 383 9.43 -21.80 -10.25
N VAL A 384 10.20 -22.53 -11.04
CA VAL A 384 11.58 -22.14 -11.39
C VAL A 384 11.57 -21.18 -12.59
N VAL A 385 12.14 -19.99 -12.42
CA VAL A 385 12.23 -18.95 -13.44
C VAL A 385 13.46 -19.16 -14.30
N LYS A 386 13.31 -19.05 -15.62
CA LYS A 386 14.44 -19.13 -16.55
C LYS A 386 15.31 -17.88 -16.45
N PRO A 387 16.64 -18.00 -16.36
CA PRO A 387 17.54 -16.86 -16.12
C PRO A 387 17.43 -15.73 -17.15
N ALA A 388 17.26 -16.08 -18.43
CA ALA A 388 17.14 -15.07 -19.49
C ALA A 388 15.87 -14.21 -19.35
N ALA A 389 14.74 -14.83 -18.99
CA ALA A 389 13.48 -14.11 -18.77
C ALA A 389 13.57 -13.22 -17.53
N LEU A 390 14.10 -13.75 -16.43
CA LEU A 390 14.29 -13.01 -15.19
C LEU A 390 15.20 -11.79 -15.41
N LYS A 391 16.37 -12.00 -16.01
CA LYS A 391 17.34 -10.93 -16.26
C LYS A 391 16.75 -9.82 -17.10
N LEU A 392 16.11 -10.14 -18.23
CA LEU A 392 15.56 -9.13 -19.14
C LEU A 392 14.56 -8.21 -18.43
N VAL A 393 13.62 -8.79 -17.70
CA VAL A 393 12.53 -8.01 -17.08
C VAL A 393 13.02 -7.21 -15.88
N TYR A 394 13.90 -7.77 -15.05
CA TYR A 394 14.50 -7.01 -13.95
C TYR A 394 15.45 -5.92 -14.43
N ASP A 395 16.27 -6.16 -15.45
CA ASP A 395 17.15 -5.11 -16.01
C ASP A 395 16.34 -3.89 -16.48
N ARG A 396 15.11 -4.11 -16.97
CA ARG A 396 14.23 -3.03 -17.44
C ARG A 396 13.52 -2.29 -16.32
N LEU A 397 13.06 -2.99 -15.29
CA LEU A 397 12.15 -2.45 -14.27
C LEU A 397 12.81 -2.21 -12.90
N ALA A 398 14.00 -2.76 -12.64
CA ALA A 398 14.61 -2.73 -11.31
C ALA A 398 14.84 -1.32 -10.75
N ALA A 399 15.09 -0.32 -11.60
CA ALA A 399 15.28 1.06 -11.17
C ALA A 399 13.97 1.73 -10.71
N ASP A 400 12.83 1.17 -11.10
CA ASP A 400 11.51 1.78 -10.94
C ASP A 400 10.62 1.03 -9.95
N ILE A 401 11.18 0.08 -9.19
CA ILE A 401 10.49 -0.65 -8.12
C ILE A 401 11.03 -0.24 -6.74
N PRO A 402 10.16 -0.18 -5.70
CA PRO A 402 10.53 0.35 -4.38
C PRO A 402 11.13 -0.69 -3.43
N ASP A 403 11.71 -1.78 -3.93
CA ASP A 403 12.13 -2.90 -3.11
C ASP A 403 13.58 -2.83 -2.59
N ASP A 404 14.26 -1.66 -2.74
CA ASP A 404 15.60 -1.42 -2.21
C ASP A 404 15.54 -0.73 -0.84
N PRO A 405 15.66 -1.48 0.28
CA PRO A 405 15.54 -0.92 1.62
C PRO A 405 16.65 0.07 1.99
N SER A 406 17.78 0.08 1.28
CA SER A 406 18.88 1.01 1.54
C SER A 406 18.55 2.47 1.17
N ARG A 407 17.51 2.70 0.38
CA ARG A 407 17.15 4.02 -0.18
C ARG A 407 16.15 4.82 0.67
N TYR A 408 15.65 4.27 1.78
CA TYR A 408 14.66 4.94 2.64
C TYR A 408 15.29 5.84 3.72
N GLY A 409 16.60 5.79 3.88
CA GLY A 409 17.32 6.52 4.93
C GLY A 409 17.11 8.03 4.90
N ALA A 410 17.00 8.65 3.72
CA ALA A 410 16.76 10.09 3.59
C ALA A 410 15.36 10.50 4.10
N PHE A 411 14.33 9.72 3.79
CA PHE A 411 12.98 9.94 4.29
C PHE A 411 12.90 9.83 5.82
N PHE A 412 13.54 8.82 6.39
CA PHE A 412 13.59 8.65 7.84
C PHE A 412 14.40 9.72 8.56
N ALA A 413 15.51 10.18 7.95
CA ALA A 413 16.35 11.24 8.51
C ALA A 413 15.63 12.60 8.62
N GLN A 414 14.65 12.86 7.79
CA GLN A 414 13.80 14.06 7.84
C GLN A 414 12.62 13.93 8.81
N GLY A 415 12.50 12.80 9.50
CA GLY A 415 11.40 12.55 10.42
C GLY A 415 10.19 11.85 9.80
N GLY A 416 10.24 11.53 8.51
CA GLY A 416 9.16 10.85 7.78
C GLY A 416 8.71 9.55 8.45
N LYS A 417 7.40 9.27 8.41
CA LYS A 417 6.78 8.08 9.02
C LYS A 417 6.12 7.21 7.96
N LEU A 418 6.42 5.91 8.00
CA LEU A 418 5.90 4.92 7.07
C LEU A 418 5.05 3.90 7.82
N LEU A 419 3.76 3.87 7.53
CA LEU A 419 2.81 2.89 8.04
C LEU A 419 2.45 1.92 6.91
N ILE A 420 2.81 0.66 7.06
CA ILE A 420 2.51 -0.40 6.09
C ILE A 420 1.47 -1.33 6.71
N TYR A 421 0.48 -1.76 5.96
CA TYR A 421 -0.39 -2.87 6.35
C TYR A 421 -0.57 -3.86 5.21
N HIS A 422 -0.81 -5.15 5.54
CA HIS A 422 -1.05 -6.20 4.54
C HIS A 422 -1.94 -7.30 5.09
N GLY A 423 -2.95 -7.70 4.31
CA GLY A 423 -3.82 -8.81 4.65
C GLY A 423 -3.15 -10.16 4.41
N TYR A 424 -3.20 -11.08 5.36
CA TYR A 424 -2.65 -12.43 5.17
C TYR A 424 -3.36 -13.24 4.08
N ASP A 425 -4.59 -12.88 3.74
CA ASP A 425 -5.40 -13.60 2.76
C ASP A 425 -5.39 -12.93 1.37
N ASP A 426 -4.36 -12.12 1.11
CA ASP A 426 -4.16 -11.46 -0.18
C ASP A 426 -3.70 -12.46 -1.26
N LEU A 427 -4.52 -12.64 -2.31
CA LEU A 427 -4.23 -13.48 -3.49
C LEU A 427 -3.77 -12.68 -4.72
N ILE A 428 -3.64 -11.37 -4.61
CA ILE A 428 -3.17 -10.48 -5.68
C ILE A 428 -1.68 -10.19 -5.50
N ILE A 429 -1.27 -9.90 -4.26
CA ILE A 429 0.12 -9.67 -3.87
C ILE A 429 0.41 -10.54 -2.65
N SER A 430 1.44 -11.38 -2.70
CA SER A 430 1.76 -12.22 -1.54
C SER A 430 2.06 -11.36 -0.30
N PRO A 431 1.38 -11.59 0.84
CA PRO A 431 1.63 -10.83 2.07
C PRO A 431 3.07 -11.00 2.60
N TYR A 432 3.69 -12.11 2.29
CA TYR A 432 5.08 -12.35 2.65
C TYR A 432 6.07 -11.44 1.91
N SER A 433 5.67 -10.79 0.81
CA SER A 433 6.52 -9.78 0.15
C SER A 433 6.73 -8.55 1.02
N SER A 434 5.69 -8.09 1.73
CA SER A 434 5.80 -6.99 2.69
C SER A 434 6.60 -7.39 3.93
N ILE A 435 6.46 -8.63 4.40
CA ILE A 435 7.27 -9.15 5.52
C ILE A 435 8.74 -9.19 5.13
N TRP A 436 9.09 -9.75 3.97
CA TRP A 436 10.47 -9.80 3.51
C TRP A 436 11.09 -8.41 3.35
N PHE A 437 10.34 -7.49 2.74
CA PHE A 437 10.81 -6.11 2.60
C PHE A 437 11.04 -5.46 3.96
N TYR A 438 10.13 -5.64 4.91
CA TYR A 438 10.22 -5.04 6.23
C TYR A 438 11.36 -5.63 7.07
N GLU A 439 11.63 -6.92 6.93
CA GLU A 439 12.79 -7.58 7.54
C GLU A 439 14.11 -7.01 6.99
N ASP A 440 14.23 -6.87 5.65
CA ASP A 440 15.40 -6.24 5.03
C ASP A 440 15.55 -4.77 5.44
N LEU A 441 14.43 -4.04 5.56
CA LEU A 441 14.42 -2.65 6.02
C LEU A 441 14.88 -2.56 7.48
N ALA A 442 14.50 -3.52 8.33
CA ALA A 442 14.96 -3.60 9.71
C ALA A 442 16.47 -3.89 9.79
N GLU A 443 16.97 -4.81 8.97
CA GLU A 443 18.42 -5.09 8.90
C GLU A 443 19.21 -3.84 8.48
N ASN A 444 18.76 -3.14 7.43
CA ASN A 444 19.39 -1.89 6.97
C ASN A 444 19.33 -0.76 8.00
N SER A 445 18.28 -0.73 8.83
CA SER A 445 18.11 0.28 9.88
C SER A 445 18.84 -0.05 11.17
N GLY A 446 19.47 -1.23 11.27
CA GLY A 446 20.17 -1.72 12.47
C GLY A 446 19.24 -2.32 13.53
N GLY A 447 18.16 -2.96 13.08
CA GLY A 447 17.21 -3.75 13.87
C GLY A 447 15.82 -3.14 14.00
N TYR A 448 14.87 -3.98 14.43
CA TYR A 448 13.44 -3.60 14.54
C TYR A 448 13.22 -2.43 15.49
N GLU A 449 13.92 -2.38 16.63
CA GLU A 449 13.75 -1.31 17.61
C GLU A 449 14.03 0.08 17.01
N LYS A 450 15.08 0.19 16.18
CA LYS A 450 15.40 1.43 15.49
C LYS A 450 14.40 1.71 14.36
N LEU A 451 14.09 0.71 13.55
CA LEU A 451 13.15 0.85 12.44
C LEU A 451 11.76 1.31 12.91
N GLN A 452 11.24 0.74 14.00
CA GLN A 452 9.90 1.02 14.51
C GLN A 452 9.69 2.47 14.98
N GLY A 453 10.76 3.25 15.13
CA GLY A 453 10.70 4.70 15.29
C GLY A 453 10.34 5.46 14.00
N HIS A 454 10.44 4.82 12.83
CA HIS A 454 10.26 5.41 11.51
C HIS A 454 9.25 4.67 10.63
N ALA A 455 9.24 3.34 10.68
CA ALA A 455 8.35 2.50 9.90
C ALA A 455 7.72 1.40 10.75
N ARG A 456 6.43 1.11 10.53
CA ARG A 456 5.71 0.01 11.18
C ARG A 456 4.90 -0.76 10.16
N LEU A 457 4.95 -2.10 10.25
CA LEU A 457 4.16 -3.02 9.45
C LEU A 457 3.08 -3.64 10.33
N PHE A 458 1.84 -3.68 9.85
CA PHE A 458 0.70 -4.32 10.49
C PHE A 458 0.16 -5.43 9.60
N MET A 459 0.32 -6.68 10.05
CA MET A 459 -0.26 -7.82 9.35
C MET A 459 -1.70 -8.03 9.81
N VAL A 460 -2.61 -8.20 8.85
CA VAL A 460 -4.05 -8.28 9.14
C VAL A 460 -4.54 -9.71 8.85
N PRO A 461 -4.86 -10.50 9.91
CA PRO A 461 -5.37 -11.86 9.73
C PRO A 461 -6.73 -11.84 9.04
N GLY A 462 -6.95 -12.75 8.09
CA GLY A 462 -8.20 -12.91 7.37
C GLY A 462 -8.59 -11.77 6.44
N MET A 463 -7.77 -10.73 6.28
CA MET A 463 -8.03 -9.66 5.32
C MET A 463 -7.48 -10.03 3.93
N GLN A 464 -8.25 -9.75 2.91
CA GLN A 464 -7.87 -9.89 1.51
C GLN A 464 -7.08 -8.67 1.00
N HIS A 465 -6.93 -8.55 -0.33
CA HIS A 465 -6.20 -7.45 -0.94
C HIS A 465 -6.85 -6.09 -0.65
N CYS A 466 -6.19 -5.24 0.09
CA CYS A 466 -6.59 -3.91 0.52
C CYS A 466 -7.78 -3.85 1.48
N VAL A 467 -8.80 -4.68 1.30
CA VAL A 467 -10.05 -4.72 2.08
C VAL A 467 -10.72 -6.08 1.96
N GLY A 468 -11.77 -6.30 2.76
CA GLY A 468 -12.59 -7.53 2.69
C GLY A 468 -11.92 -8.72 3.36
N GLY A 469 -12.55 -9.89 3.26
CA GLY A 469 -12.14 -11.10 3.96
C GLY A 469 -12.90 -11.31 5.26
N SER A 470 -12.58 -12.38 5.99
CA SER A 470 -13.27 -12.81 7.22
C SER A 470 -12.71 -12.19 8.51
N GLY A 471 -11.58 -11.51 8.40
CA GLY A 471 -10.90 -10.87 9.52
C GLY A 471 -11.20 -9.38 9.66
N PRO A 472 -10.62 -8.72 10.68
CA PRO A 472 -10.82 -7.31 10.93
C PRO A 472 -10.16 -6.47 9.82
N ASN A 473 -10.96 -5.97 8.89
CA ASN A 473 -10.50 -5.31 7.66
C ASN A 473 -10.88 -3.83 7.56
N THR A 474 -11.38 -3.24 8.65
CA THR A 474 -11.74 -1.83 8.73
C THR A 474 -11.02 -1.20 9.92
N PHE A 475 -10.14 -0.23 9.66
CA PHE A 475 -9.30 0.41 10.67
C PHE A 475 -8.82 1.80 10.21
N ASP A 476 -8.54 2.68 11.17
CA ASP A 476 -8.16 4.07 10.91
C ASP A 476 -6.62 4.25 10.95
N THR A 477 -5.99 3.98 9.82
CA THR A 477 -4.54 4.18 9.63
C THR A 477 -4.17 5.66 9.61
N LEU A 478 -5.06 6.53 9.10
CA LEU A 478 -4.76 7.96 9.00
C LEU A 478 -4.63 8.60 10.38
N SER A 479 -5.57 8.37 11.29
CA SER A 479 -5.45 8.91 12.66
C SER A 479 -4.25 8.33 13.41
N ALA A 480 -3.90 7.06 13.15
CA ALA A 480 -2.70 6.47 13.73
C ALA A 480 -1.43 7.15 13.21
N LEU A 481 -1.35 7.43 11.90
CA LEU A 481 -0.24 8.13 11.29
C LEU A 481 -0.17 9.61 11.72
N GLU A 482 -1.29 10.34 11.77
CA GLU A 482 -1.37 11.72 12.28
C GLU A 482 -0.80 11.82 13.70
N ASN A 483 -1.24 10.94 14.61
CA ASN A 483 -0.71 10.92 15.97
C ASN A 483 0.81 10.67 16.01
N TRP A 484 1.29 9.84 15.10
CA TRP A 484 2.72 9.55 15.03
C TRP A 484 3.53 10.74 14.48
N VAL A 485 3.10 11.33 13.37
CA VAL A 485 3.76 12.49 12.75
C VAL A 485 3.67 13.74 13.63
N GLU A 486 2.46 14.06 14.09
CA GLU A 486 2.17 15.36 14.71
C GLU A 486 2.46 15.40 16.23
N LYS A 487 2.36 14.24 16.91
CA LYS A 487 2.51 14.15 18.37
C LYS A 487 3.66 13.22 18.80
N GLY A 488 4.34 12.58 17.85
CA GLY A 488 5.40 11.61 18.14
C GLY A 488 4.90 10.30 18.77
N VAL A 489 3.58 10.04 18.76
CA VAL A 489 2.99 8.85 19.36
C VAL A 489 2.86 7.76 18.31
N ALA A 490 3.85 6.87 18.28
CA ALA A 490 3.84 5.74 17.36
C ALA A 490 2.73 4.74 17.70
N PRO A 491 2.01 4.16 16.72
CA PRO A 491 0.88 3.25 16.98
C PRO A 491 1.34 1.88 17.48
N ASP A 492 1.28 1.64 18.78
CA ASP A 492 1.60 0.34 19.41
C ASP A 492 0.50 -0.71 19.16
N ALA A 493 -0.66 -0.29 18.72
CA ALA A 493 -1.76 -1.09 18.21
C ALA A 493 -2.68 -0.21 17.37
N ILE A 494 -3.31 -0.79 16.36
CA ILE A 494 -4.41 -0.15 15.61
C ILE A 494 -5.68 -0.98 15.87
N PRO A 495 -6.73 -0.40 16.49
CA PRO A 495 -8.02 -1.07 16.63
C PRO A 495 -8.61 -1.34 15.23
N ALA A 496 -9.00 -2.58 14.98
CA ALA A 496 -9.60 -2.99 13.72
C ALA A 496 -10.93 -3.71 13.95
N THR A 497 -11.84 -3.59 13.01
CA THR A 497 -13.19 -4.15 13.06
C THR A 497 -13.48 -4.99 11.82
N HIS A 498 -14.35 -5.97 11.98
CA HIS A 498 -15.04 -6.64 10.89
C HIS A 498 -16.54 -6.30 10.97
N LEU A 499 -17.17 -6.16 9.82
CA LEU A 499 -18.60 -5.86 9.72
C LEU A 499 -19.31 -6.91 8.84
N THR A 500 -20.38 -7.49 9.35
CA THR A 500 -21.34 -8.26 8.57
C THR A 500 -22.63 -7.45 8.45
N ASN A 501 -23.07 -7.17 7.22
CA ASN A 501 -24.24 -6.35 6.94
C ASN A 501 -24.23 -4.98 7.67
N ASN A 502 -23.09 -4.31 7.69
CA ASN A 502 -22.84 -3.04 8.39
C ASN A 502 -22.97 -3.10 9.93
N VAL A 503 -22.98 -4.28 10.51
CA VAL A 503 -22.95 -4.49 11.97
C VAL A 503 -21.58 -5.02 12.36
N VAL A 504 -20.94 -4.38 13.34
CA VAL A 504 -19.65 -4.86 13.88
C VAL A 504 -19.87 -6.19 14.59
N ASP A 505 -19.22 -7.24 14.12
CA ASP A 505 -19.28 -8.59 14.67
C ASP A 505 -17.95 -9.05 15.26
N ARG A 506 -16.85 -8.36 14.97
CA ARG A 506 -15.53 -8.61 15.54
C ARG A 506 -14.74 -7.30 15.67
N THR A 507 -14.02 -7.18 16.77
CA THR A 507 -12.96 -6.18 16.96
C THR A 507 -11.68 -6.87 17.43
N MET A 508 -10.52 -6.40 16.97
CA MET A 508 -9.22 -6.97 17.30
C MET A 508 -8.13 -5.90 17.15
N PRO A 509 -7.07 -5.88 17.98
CA PRO A 509 -5.95 -5.00 17.73
C PRO A 509 -5.04 -5.56 16.63
N LEU A 510 -4.63 -4.74 15.69
CA LEU A 510 -3.49 -5.03 14.82
C LEU A 510 -2.22 -4.62 15.56
N CYS A 511 -1.28 -5.55 15.70
CA CYS A 511 -0.02 -5.32 16.38
C CYS A 511 1.08 -4.99 15.38
N PRO A 512 2.04 -4.10 15.72
CA PRO A 512 3.18 -3.85 14.85
C PRO A 512 4.06 -5.10 14.73
N PHE A 513 4.32 -5.52 13.50
CA PHE A 513 5.21 -6.65 13.21
C PHE A 513 6.59 -6.43 13.89
N PRO A 514 7.19 -7.45 14.50
CA PRO A 514 6.88 -8.88 14.46
C PRO A 514 5.95 -9.38 15.59
N ALA A 515 5.30 -8.51 16.33
CA ALA A 515 4.37 -8.92 17.38
C ALA A 515 3.06 -9.47 16.80
N GLN A 516 2.51 -10.49 17.47
CA GLN A 516 1.21 -11.08 17.21
C GLN A 516 0.23 -10.65 18.30
N ALA A 517 -1.02 -10.38 17.93
CA ALA A 517 -2.07 -10.13 18.93
C ALA A 517 -2.26 -11.35 19.85
N ARG A 518 -2.40 -11.09 21.16
CA ARG A 518 -2.52 -12.12 22.18
C ARG A 518 -3.84 -11.97 22.92
N TYR A 519 -4.64 -13.03 22.88
CA TYR A 519 -5.85 -13.14 23.68
C TYR A 519 -5.48 -13.29 25.16
N LYS A 520 -6.20 -12.57 26.05
CA LYS A 520 -5.94 -12.57 27.50
C LYS A 520 -6.44 -13.81 28.24
N GLY A 521 -7.09 -14.74 27.52
CA GLY A 521 -7.57 -16.01 28.07
C GLY A 521 -8.94 -15.94 28.74
N SER A 522 -9.63 -14.80 28.71
CA SER A 522 -10.98 -14.63 29.26
C SER A 522 -11.75 -13.54 28.51
N GLY A 523 -13.06 -13.64 28.50
CA GLY A 523 -13.96 -12.72 27.79
C GLY A 523 -14.29 -13.18 26.37
N ASN A 524 -14.94 -12.31 25.58
CA ASN A 524 -15.30 -12.61 24.21
C ASN A 524 -14.09 -12.43 23.28
N VAL A 525 -13.76 -13.45 22.49
CA VAL A 525 -12.65 -13.42 21.52
C VAL A 525 -12.87 -12.42 20.38
N THR A 526 -14.10 -11.99 20.15
CA THR A 526 -14.43 -10.97 19.14
C THR A 526 -14.40 -9.53 19.68
N ASP A 527 -13.91 -9.33 20.92
CA ASP A 527 -13.80 -8.02 21.54
C ASP A 527 -12.33 -7.66 21.79
N THR A 528 -11.88 -6.56 21.17
CA THR A 528 -10.51 -6.06 21.25
C THR A 528 -10.02 -5.80 22.68
N SER A 529 -10.93 -5.51 23.63
CA SER A 529 -10.58 -5.30 25.03
C SER A 529 -9.97 -6.55 25.70
N ASN A 530 -10.22 -7.74 25.13
CA ASN A 530 -9.71 -9.03 25.62
C ASN A 530 -8.38 -9.44 24.94
N TRP A 531 -7.80 -8.56 24.15
CA TRP A 531 -6.53 -8.77 23.45
C TRP A 531 -5.46 -7.79 23.90
N SER A 532 -4.22 -8.07 23.54
CA SER A 532 -3.07 -7.21 23.77
C SER A 532 -2.02 -7.36 22.67
N CYS A 533 -1.20 -6.32 22.48
CA CYS A 533 -0.02 -6.34 21.63
C CYS A 533 1.22 -6.32 22.52
N PRO A 534 1.88 -7.47 22.78
CA PRO A 534 3.08 -7.49 23.60
C PRO A 534 4.25 -6.84 22.87
N GLN A 535 4.83 -5.79 23.45
CA GLN A 535 5.90 -4.96 22.84
C GLN A 535 7.17 -5.74 22.42
N LYS A 536 7.49 -6.83 23.08
CA LYS A 536 8.68 -7.65 22.80
C LYS A 536 8.37 -8.99 22.16
N ASP A 537 7.12 -9.19 21.73
CA ASP A 537 6.75 -10.42 21.04
C ASP A 537 7.35 -10.42 19.63
N GLN A 538 8.04 -11.51 19.31
CA GLN A 538 8.67 -11.76 18.01
C GLN A 538 8.13 -13.05 17.37
N SER A 539 6.93 -13.47 17.74
CA SER A 539 6.37 -14.75 17.30
C SER A 539 6.15 -14.83 15.78
N LEU A 540 5.98 -13.70 15.10
CA LEU A 540 5.88 -13.68 13.64
C LEU A 540 7.24 -13.79 12.93
N LEU A 541 8.37 -13.47 13.61
CA LEU A 541 9.72 -13.68 13.07
C LEU A 541 10.13 -15.16 13.02
N ALA A 542 9.58 -15.99 13.90
CA ALA A 542 9.98 -17.39 14.02
C ALA A 542 9.63 -18.24 12.79
N VAL A 543 9.05 -17.62 11.75
CA VAL A 543 8.50 -18.35 10.62
C VAL A 543 8.79 -17.58 9.34
N GLY A 544 9.69 -18.11 8.57
CA GLY A 544 9.95 -17.59 7.23
C GLY A 544 8.77 -17.82 6.28
N PRO A 545 8.79 -17.19 5.11
CA PRO A 545 7.77 -17.41 4.09
C PRO A 545 7.65 -18.92 3.78
N ASN A 546 6.41 -19.39 3.62
CA ASN A 546 6.07 -20.81 3.40
C ASN A 546 6.27 -21.75 4.59
N GLY A 547 6.21 -21.25 5.82
CA GLY A 547 6.28 -22.09 7.01
C GLY A 547 7.66 -22.70 7.27
N THR A 548 8.72 -22.18 6.65
CA THR A 548 10.09 -22.55 7.03
C THR A 548 10.44 -21.91 8.36
N LEU A 549 10.79 -22.74 9.33
CA LEU A 549 11.19 -22.26 10.66
C LEU A 549 12.44 -21.36 10.58
N ALA A 550 12.45 -20.31 11.38
CA ALA A 550 13.62 -19.47 11.58
C ALA A 550 14.81 -20.32 12.06
N GLY A 551 15.95 -20.16 11.43
CA GLY A 551 17.16 -20.98 11.65
C GLY A 551 17.65 -21.64 10.37
N VAL A 552 16.84 -21.69 9.34
CA VAL A 552 17.33 -21.82 7.97
C VAL A 552 17.71 -20.41 7.55
N SER A 553 19.00 -20.13 7.36
CA SER A 553 19.50 -18.88 6.80
C SER A 553 18.58 -18.46 5.65
N ALA A 554 18.05 -17.23 5.70
CA ALA A 554 17.24 -16.72 4.60
C ALA A 554 18.04 -16.98 3.33
N PRO A 555 17.52 -17.75 2.36
CA PRO A 555 18.28 -18.05 1.16
C PRO A 555 18.65 -16.72 0.52
N VAL A 556 19.89 -16.59 0.08
CA VAL A 556 20.37 -15.40 -0.61
C VAL A 556 19.37 -15.10 -1.72
N ARG A 557 18.62 -14.02 -1.55
CA ARG A 557 17.63 -13.61 -2.54
C ARG A 557 18.37 -13.41 -3.86
N ALA A 558 17.81 -13.93 -4.94
CA ALA A 558 18.37 -13.76 -6.30
C ALA A 558 18.23 -12.32 -6.79
N ARG A 559 18.39 -11.35 -5.91
CA ARG A 559 18.49 -9.94 -6.29
C ARG A 559 19.81 -9.78 -6.99
N GLY A 560 19.77 -9.77 -8.31
CA GLY A 560 20.86 -9.17 -9.06
C GLY A 560 21.06 -7.79 -8.46
N ARG A 561 22.25 -7.50 -7.94
CA ARG A 561 22.63 -6.13 -7.59
C ARG A 561 22.20 -5.27 -8.74
N THR A 562 21.25 -4.36 -8.50
CA THR A 562 20.80 -3.41 -9.50
C THR A 562 22.06 -2.73 -10.05
N PRO A 563 22.39 -2.81 -11.34
CA PRO A 563 23.43 -1.96 -11.88
C PRO A 563 22.96 -0.54 -11.61
N ALA A 564 23.75 0.25 -10.89
CA ALA A 564 23.52 1.67 -10.79
C ALA A 564 23.34 2.17 -12.23
N ARG A 565 22.19 2.79 -12.55
CA ARG A 565 22.05 3.50 -13.82
C ARG A 565 23.30 4.37 -13.96
N PRO A 566 24.00 4.36 -15.10
CA PRO A 566 25.08 5.28 -15.29
C PRO A 566 24.53 6.68 -15.03
N SER A 567 25.14 7.39 -14.08
CA SER A 567 24.81 8.78 -13.81
C SER A 567 25.07 9.52 -15.13
N PHE A 568 24.02 9.92 -15.82
CA PHE A 568 24.15 10.90 -16.89
C PHE A 568 24.62 12.18 -16.20
N LYS A 569 25.93 12.46 -16.31
CA LYS A 569 26.46 13.77 -16.00
C LYS A 569 25.69 14.73 -16.88
N SER A 570 24.95 15.67 -16.29
CA SER A 570 24.47 16.85 -16.93
C SER A 570 25.71 17.53 -17.57
N GLY A 571 25.88 17.36 -18.86
CA GLY A 571 26.82 18.19 -19.61
C GLY A 571 26.28 19.62 -19.58
N ASN A 572 27.17 20.54 -19.20
CA ASN A 572 26.97 21.99 -19.22
C ASN A 572 26.33 22.49 -20.52
#